data_e12e5854273ac3f671330605a3be7c3c
#
_entry.id   e12e5854273ac3f671330605a3be7c3c
#
_cell.length_a   1.000
_cell.length_b   1.000
_cell.length_c   1.000
_cell.angle_alpha   90.00
_cell.angle_beta   90.00
_cell.angle_gamma   90.00
#
_symmetry.space_group_name_H-M   'P 1'
#
loop_
_entity.id
_entity.type
_entity.pdbx_description
1 polymer ?
#
loop_
_entity_poly.entity_id
_entity_poly.type
_entity_poly.pdbx_seq_one_letter_code
_entity_poly.pdbx_strand_id
1 'polypeptide(L)'
;MANDQRPRVLIVEDEPDMNSLLAEILTAYGYDPVRASDVEEALAAIARQAPDALLLDLMLPGRSGLELCRQLKTSRETRGIPIVICTALDRPVDRRHGYEAGADDYVTKPFTPEGLVARLAASLAAPAESGRLVLTADLTGAVADLKSVNLLVTQLYGRTDLASREIEALRAGLVALADAAGRWAAGHRGTAPVRLTADFDGRRLELRFHPIAEGGEAFLAEQLDPESPVPAGFTDAGLVDRIRREGGDVVLEKTVPPQTRK
;
A
#
# COMPACT_ATOMS: atom_id res chain seq x y z
N MET A 1 -5.56 -1.31 29.24
CA MET A 1 -4.77 -0.06 29.29
C MET A 1 -4.28 0.16 27.87
N ALA A 2 -4.79 1.20 27.18
CA ALA A 2 -4.28 1.58 25.88
C ALA A 2 -2.81 1.98 26.05
N ASN A 3 -1.95 1.49 25.17
CA ASN A 3 -0.53 1.84 25.18
C ASN A 3 -0.44 3.33 24.80
N ASP A 4 -0.13 4.19 25.77
CA ASP A 4 -0.06 5.65 25.62
C ASP A 4 1.26 6.08 24.93
N GLN A 5 1.83 5.20 24.10
CA GLN A 5 3.05 5.51 23.34
C GLN A 5 2.65 6.18 22.03
N ARG A 6 3.21 7.38 21.82
CA ARG A 6 3.08 8.11 20.57
C ARG A 6 3.65 7.28 19.42
N PRO A 7 2.96 7.21 18.26
CA PRO A 7 3.50 6.49 17.11
C PRO A 7 4.87 7.03 16.70
N ARG A 8 5.83 6.13 16.55
CA ARG A 8 7.21 6.47 16.18
C ARG A 8 7.34 6.62 14.68
N VAL A 9 7.76 7.77 14.20
CA VAL A 9 7.90 8.07 12.77
C VAL A 9 9.36 8.36 12.44
N LEU A 10 9.96 7.55 11.56
CA LEU A 10 11.30 7.81 11.06
C LEU A 10 11.23 8.77 9.87
N ILE A 11 11.94 9.89 9.98
CA ILE A 11 12.13 10.88 8.93
C ILE A 11 13.48 10.60 8.27
N VAL A 12 13.49 10.46 6.93
CA VAL A 12 14.70 10.31 6.12
C VAL A 12 14.76 11.47 5.14
N GLU A 13 15.58 12.46 5.45
CA GLU A 13 15.66 13.76 4.78
C GLU A 13 17.05 14.32 5.01
N ASP A 14 17.77 14.63 3.93
CA ASP A 14 19.15 15.11 3.98
C ASP A 14 19.29 16.61 4.26
N GLU A 15 18.25 17.41 3.94
CA GLU A 15 18.26 18.84 4.24
C GLU A 15 17.98 19.08 5.73
N PRO A 16 18.93 19.63 6.52
CA PRO A 16 18.79 19.70 7.98
C PRO A 16 17.60 20.55 8.44
N ASP A 17 17.28 21.64 7.71
CA ASP A 17 16.19 22.54 8.05
C ASP A 17 14.84 21.86 7.78
N MET A 18 14.69 21.17 6.66
CA MET A 18 13.49 20.40 6.33
C MET A 18 13.30 19.23 7.28
N ASN A 19 14.37 18.51 7.62
CA ASN A 19 14.35 17.42 8.57
C ASN A 19 13.91 17.91 9.98
N SER A 20 14.38 19.09 10.40
CA SER A 20 13.97 19.71 11.67
C SER A 20 12.51 20.15 11.63
N LEU A 21 12.08 20.80 10.56
CA LEU A 21 10.68 21.21 10.37
C LEU A 21 9.72 20.03 10.41
N LEU A 22 10.04 18.93 9.72
CA LEU A 22 9.24 17.71 9.76
C LEU A 22 9.13 17.14 11.18
N ALA A 23 10.23 17.14 11.93
CA ALA A 23 10.23 16.66 13.32
C ALA A 23 9.37 17.56 14.24
N GLU A 24 9.42 18.88 14.07
CA GLU A 24 8.57 19.83 14.81
C GLU A 24 7.09 19.62 14.50
N ILE A 25 6.72 19.49 13.21
CA ILE A 25 5.35 19.21 12.78
C ILE A 25 4.88 17.91 13.43
N LEU A 26 5.62 16.81 13.29
CA LEU A 26 5.22 15.52 13.84
C LEU A 26 5.06 15.57 15.36
N THR A 27 5.97 16.23 16.06
CA THR A 27 5.88 16.39 17.53
C THR A 27 4.62 17.14 17.93
N ALA A 28 4.29 18.24 17.22
CA ALA A 28 3.10 19.05 17.47
C ALA A 28 1.79 18.25 17.28
N TYR A 29 1.80 17.28 16.38
CA TYR A 29 0.65 16.41 16.12
C TYR A 29 0.67 15.07 16.90
N GLY A 30 1.57 14.94 17.89
CA GLY A 30 1.54 13.82 18.84
C GLY A 30 2.29 12.57 18.39
N TYR A 31 3.20 12.68 17.43
CA TYR A 31 4.11 11.62 17.02
C TYR A 31 5.45 11.68 17.77
N ASP A 32 6.22 10.58 17.74
CA ASP A 32 7.60 10.48 18.20
C ASP A 32 8.55 10.44 17.00
N PRO A 33 9.11 11.59 16.54
CA PRO A 33 9.95 11.63 15.37
C PRO A 33 11.38 11.12 15.68
N VAL A 34 11.87 10.24 14.80
CA VAL A 34 13.28 9.83 14.73
C VAL A 34 13.85 10.37 13.44
N ARG A 35 15.06 10.92 13.46
CA ARG A 35 15.67 11.58 12.32
C ARG A 35 16.82 10.76 11.75
N ALA A 36 16.91 10.74 10.42
CA ALA A 36 18.03 10.23 9.66
C ALA A 36 18.29 11.18 8.47
N SER A 37 19.54 11.37 8.11
CA SER A 37 19.96 12.23 7.01
C SER A 37 20.28 11.48 5.72
N ASP A 38 20.40 10.16 5.81
CA ASP A 38 20.72 9.28 4.69
C ASP A 38 20.18 7.87 4.90
N VAL A 39 20.41 7.00 3.91
CA VAL A 39 19.94 5.61 3.90
C VAL A 39 20.60 4.77 5.00
N GLU A 40 21.88 4.99 5.28
CA GLU A 40 22.66 4.24 6.25
C GLU A 40 22.18 4.53 7.69
N GLU A 41 21.94 5.80 8.01
CA GLU A 41 21.35 6.22 9.28
C GLU A 41 19.93 5.68 9.43
N ALA A 42 19.13 5.71 8.35
CA ALA A 42 17.78 5.17 8.36
C ALA A 42 17.77 3.67 8.67
N LEU A 43 18.59 2.88 8.00
CA LEU A 43 18.72 1.44 8.25
C LEU A 43 19.22 1.14 9.67
N ALA A 44 20.19 1.92 10.18
CA ALA A 44 20.66 1.79 11.55
C ALA A 44 19.58 2.13 12.60
N ALA A 45 18.74 3.13 12.33
CA ALA A 45 17.61 3.49 13.17
C ALA A 45 16.55 2.38 13.21
N ILE A 46 16.20 1.82 12.05
CA ILE A 46 15.25 0.70 11.90
C ILE A 46 15.76 -0.55 12.64
N ALA A 47 17.06 -0.87 12.51
CA ALA A 47 17.65 -2.03 13.16
C ALA A 47 17.66 -1.91 14.69
N ARG A 48 17.75 -0.69 15.23
CA ARG A 48 17.66 -0.44 16.68
C ARG A 48 16.24 -0.59 17.19
N GLN A 49 15.29 -0.02 16.50
CA GLN A 49 13.87 -0.09 16.83
C GLN A 49 13.04 0.23 15.58
N ALA A 50 12.19 -0.71 15.16
CA ALA A 50 11.30 -0.52 14.04
C ALA A 50 10.36 0.69 14.30
N PRO A 51 10.21 1.62 13.35
CA PRO A 51 9.23 2.69 13.43
C PRO A 51 7.84 2.18 13.05
N ASP A 52 6.81 2.93 13.48
CA ASP A 52 5.42 2.68 13.07
C ASP A 52 5.15 3.17 11.64
N ALA A 53 5.90 4.17 11.17
CA ALA A 53 5.87 4.66 9.79
C ALA A 53 7.19 5.34 9.40
N LEU A 54 7.37 5.53 8.09
CA LEU A 54 8.49 6.23 7.48
C LEU A 54 8.00 7.42 6.65
N LEU A 55 8.61 8.61 6.86
CA LEU A 55 8.61 9.71 5.89
C LEU A 55 9.93 9.70 5.14
N LEU A 56 9.89 9.62 3.81
CA LEU A 56 11.06 9.36 2.99
C LEU A 56 11.18 10.37 1.85
N ASP A 57 12.27 11.15 1.82
CA ASP A 57 12.65 11.85 0.60
C ASP A 57 13.29 10.87 -0.40
N LEU A 58 13.03 11.07 -1.67
CA LEU A 58 13.65 10.31 -2.75
C LEU A 58 15.02 10.85 -3.15
N MET A 59 15.26 12.15 -2.92
CA MET A 59 16.45 12.87 -3.34
C MET A 59 17.54 12.86 -2.27
N LEU A 60 17.92 11.68 -1.79
CA LEU A 60 18.96 11.53 -0.79
C LEU A 60 20.36 11.46 -1.43
N PRO A 61 21.41 11.90 -0.74
CA PRO A 61 22.78 11.74 -1.21
C PRO A 61 23.20 10.27 -1.24
N GLY A 62 24.01 9.91 -2.24
CA GLY A 62 24.54 8.55 -2.38
C GLY A 62 23.50 7.56 -2.89
N ARG A 63 22.80 6.87 -1.98
CA ARG A 63 21.75 5.89 -2.35
C ARG A 63 20.40 6.55 -2.51
N SER A 64 19.67 6.13 -3.55
CA SER A 64 18.33 6.64 -3.84
C SER A 64 17.31 6.23 -2.76
N GLY A 65 16.47 7.19 -2.32
CA GLY A 65 15.34 6.89 -1.45
C GLY A 65 14.37 5.86 -2.06
N LEU A 66 14.26 5.80 -3.39
CA LEU A 66 13.48 4.80 -4.09
C LEU A 66 14.04 3.37 -3.92
N GLU A 67 15.37 3.23 -3.87
CA GLU A 67 16.03 1.95 -3.58
C GLU A 67 15.79 1.52 -2.13
N LEU A 68 15.88 2.47 -1.18
CA LEU A 68 15.55 2.21 0.21
C LEU A 68 14.09 1.74 0.35
N CYS A 69 13.15 2.41 -0.31
CA CYS A 69 11.74 2.02 -0.32
C CYS A 69 11.58 0.56 -0.78
N ARG A 70 12.16 0.19 -1.94
CA ARG A 70 12.11 -1.20 -2.44
C ARG A 70 12.74 -2.19 -1.47
N GLN A 71 13.91 -1.86 -0.92
CA GLN A 71 14.61 -2.71 0.05
C GLN A 71 13.74 -3.00 1.27
N LEU A 72 13.13 -1.96 1.86
CA LEU A 72 12.27 -2.10 3.04
C LEU A 72 11.00 -2.90 2.73
N LYS A 73 10.40 -2.68 1.56
CA LYS A 73 9.15 -3.37 1.17
C LYS A 73 9.37 -4.83 0.73
N THR A 74 10.59 -5.22 0.40
CA THR A 74 10.93 -6.61 0.10
C THR A 74 11.46 -7.39 1.29
N SER A 75 11.95 -6.73 2.33
CA SER A 75 12.44 -7.38 3.56
C SER A 75 11.28 -7.84 4.45
N ARG A 76 11.39 -9.06 4.98
CA ARG A 76 10.35 -9.66 5.84
C ARG A 76 10.10 -8.83 7.11
N GLU A 77 11.13 -8.23 7.65
CA GLU A 77 11.12 -7.50 8.91
C GLU A 77 10.50 -6.10 8.78
N THR A 78 10.56 -5.50 7.58
CA THR A 78 10.22 -4.08 7.40
C THR A 78 9.09 -3.81 6.41
N ARG A 79 8.68 -4.80 5.59
CA ARG A 79 7.66 -4.62 4.53
C ARG A 79 6.29 -4.19 5.05
N GLY A 80 5.97 -4.47 6.34
CA GLY A 80 4.75 -4.03 7.01
C GLY A 80 4.80 -2.58 7.52
N ILE A 81 5.95 -1.89 7.41
CA ILE A 81 6.08 -0.49 7.82
C ILE A 81 5.49 0.39 6.71
N PRO A 82 4.48 1.23 6.99
CA PRO A 82 3.98 2.21 6.04
C PRO A 82 5.07 3.21 5.64
N ILE A 83 5.19 3.47 4.34
CA ILE A 83 6.15 4.43 3.77
C ILE A 83 5.38 5.52 3.04
N VAL A 84 5.47 6.76 3.53
CA VAL A 84 4.96 7.96 2.86
C VAL A 84 6.15 8.69 2.24
N ILE A 85 6.19 8.76 0.92
CA ILE A 85 7.21 9.55 0.21
C ILE A 85 6.88 11.04 0.38
N CYS A 86 7.90 11.86 0.71
CA CYS A 86 7.78 13.31 0.88
C CYS A 86 8.93 13.99 0.11
N THR A 87 8.68 14.42 -1.13
CA THR A 87 9.73 14.87 -2.05
C THR A 87 9.31 16.04 -2.93
N ALA A 88 10.27 16.76 -3.52
CA ALA A 88 10.01 17.81 -4.52
C ALA A 88 9.65 17.26 -5.91
N LEU A 89 9.81 15.96 -6.16
CA LEU A 89 9.43 15.34 -7.43
C LEU A 89 7.90 15.26 -7.52
N ASP A 90 7.30 15.92 -8.52
CA ASP A 90 5.84 16.09 -8.63
C ASP A 90 5.24 15.47 -9.92
N ARG A 91 6.09 15.05 -10.87
CA ARG A 91 5.61 14.49 -12.14
C ARG A 91 4.84 13.18 -11.93
N PRO A 92 3.80 12.91 -12.73
CA PRO A 92 3.05 11.65 -12.65
C PRO A 92 3.93 10.39 -12.71
N VAL A 93 5.02 10.43 -13.51
CA VAL A 93 5.97 9.32 -13.62
C VAL A 93 6.74 9.08 -12.31
N ASP A 94 7.12 10.14 -11.60
CA ASP A 94 7.83 10.02 -10.33
C ASP A 94 6.95 9.41 -9.25
N ARG A 95 5.68 9.83 -9.18
CA ARG A 95 4.68 9.23 -8.29
C ARG A 95 4.44 7.76 -8.60
N ARG A 96 4.33 7.42 -9.91
CA ARG A 96 4.19 6.03 -10.35
C ARG A 96 5.37 5.18 -9.87
N HIS A 97 6.61 5.63 -10.08
CA HIS A 97 7.80 4.93 -9.61
C HIS A 97 7.83 4.76 -8.09
N GLY A 98 7.37 5.77 -7.32
CA GLY A 98 7.22 5.66 -5.86
C GLY A 98 6.26 4.53 -5.46
N TYR A 99 5.08 4.48 -6.06
CA TYR A 99 4.13 3.41 -5.77
C TYR A 99 4.58 2.04 -6.31
N GLU A 100 5.24 1.98 -7.46
CA GLU A 100 5.86 0.73 -7.97
C GLU A 100 6.97 0.21 -7.04
N ALA A 101 7.67 1.12 -6.34
CA ALA A 101 8.63 0.75 -5.30
C ALA A 101 7.97 0.24 -4.01
N GLY A 102 6.66 0.33 -3.90
CA GLY A 102 5.88 -0.16 -2.77
C GLY A 102 5.46 0.91 -1.76
N ALA A 103 5.69 2.21 -2.02
CA ALA A 103 5.24 3.28 -1.12
C ALA A 103 3.71 3.26 -0.94
N ASP A 104 3.25 3.59 0.27
CA ASP A 104 1.83 3.58 0.65
C ASP A 104 1.15 4.90 0.33
N ASP A 105 1.88 6.02 0.42
CA ASP A 105 1.40 7.34 0.01
C ASP A 105 2.54 8.23 -0.49
N TYR A 106 2.15 9.40 -1.05
CA TYR A 106 3.07 10.34 -1.69
C TYR A 106 2.64 11.79 -1.39
N VAL A 107 3.56 12.58 -0.85
CA VAL A 107 3.38 14.01 -0.57
C VAL A 107 4.40 14.79 -1.39
N THR A 108 3.94 15.80 -2.11
CA THR A 108 4.81 16.68 -2.88
C THR A 108 5.15 17.93 -2.08
N LYS A 109 6.42 18.30 -2.01
CA LYS A 109 6.88 19.61 -1.48
C LYS A 109 6.56 20.69 -2.52
N PRO A 110 6.02 21.89 -2.12
CA PRO A 110 5.64 22.27 -0.76
C PRO A 110 4.31 21.63 -0.32
N PHE A 111 4.18 21.36 0.95
CA PHE A 111 2.99 20.76 1.58
C PHE A 111 2.50 21.62 2.75
N THR A 112 1.26 21.40 3.20
CA THR A 112 0.78 21.91 4.47
C THR A 112 0.98 20.90 5.59
N PRO A 113 1.26 21.33 6.84
CA PRO A 113 1.39 20.42 7.98
C PRO A 113 0.20 19.45 8.12
N GLU A 114 -1.01 19.98 7.98
CA GLU A 114 -2.26 19.20 8.07
C GLU A 114 -2.35 18.17 6.96
N GLY A 115 -1.97 18.52 5.72
CA GLY A 115 -1.98 17.64 4.56
C GLY A 115 -0.99 16.47 4.71
N LEU A 116 0.22 16.76 5.22
CA LEU A 116 1.22 15.74 5.52
C LEU A 116 0.73 14.77 6.59
N VAL A 117 0.27 15.33 7.72
CA VAL A 117 -0.19 14.54 8.87
C VAL A 117 -1.42 13.71 8.53
N ALA A 118 -2.37 14.25 7.75
CA ALA A 118 -3.55 13.49 7.33
C ALA A 118 -3.17 12.25 6.50
N ARG A 119 -2.18 12.35 5.61
CA ARG A 119 -1.69 11.21 4.81
C ARG A 119 -0.94 10.20 5.66
N LEU A 120 -0.09 10.67 6.57
CA LEU A 120 0.61 9.81 7.52
C LEU A 120 -0.38 9.06 8.42
N ALA A 121 -1.38 9.77 8.97
CA ALA A 121 -2.43 9.18 9.79
C ALA A 121 -3.24 8.13 9.01
N ALA A 122 -3.57 8.41 7.74
CA ALA A 122 -4.26 7.44 6.88
C ALA A 122 -3.44 6.17 6.64
N SER A 123 -2.11 6.30 6.50
CA SER A 123 -1.20 5.16 6.32
C SER A 123 -0.99 4.37 7.62
N LEU A 124 -1.02 5.05 8.78
CA LEU A 124 -0.92 4.46 10.11
C LEU A 124 -2.25 3.91 10.62
N ALA A 125 -3.38 4.38 10.06
CA ALA A 125 -4.71 4.02 10.57
C ALA A 125 -4.84 2.49 10.66
N ALA A 126 -4.82 2.01 11.92
CA ALA A 126 -5.33 0.69 12.19
C ALA A 126 -6.82 0.68 11.81
N PRO A 127 -7.37 -0.41 11.29
CA PRO A 127 -8.82 -0.51 11.13
C PRO A 127 -9.49 -0.31 12.47
N ALA A 128 -10.74 0.16 12.38
CA ALA A 128 -11.63 0.33 13.53
C ALA A 128 -11.49 -0.83 14.54
N GLU A 129 -11.82 -0.58 15.79
CA GLU A 129 -11.69 -1.47 16.97
C GLU A 129 -12.12 -2.94 16.75
N SER A 130 -12.82 -3.24 15.65
CA SER A 130 -13.23 -4.59 15.24
C SER A 130 -12.11 -5.47 14.66
N GLY A 131 -10.90 -4.95 14.43
CA GLY A 131 -9.82 -5.67 13.74
C GLY A 131 -10.07 -5.93 12.24
N ARG A 132 -11.21 -5.47 11.70
CA ARG A 132 -11.61 -5.63 10.31
C ARG A 132 -11.02 -4.50 9.46
N LEU A 133 -10.38 -4.86 8.36
CA LEU A 133 -9.87 -3.94 7.34
C LEU A 133 -10.82 -3.96 6.14
N VAL A 134 -11.35 -2.79 5.77
CA VAL A 134 -12.12 -2.63 4.54
C VAL A 134 -11.49 -1.53 3.71
N LEU A 135 -11.09 -1.87 2.48
CA LEU A 135 -10.57 -0.94 1.48
C LEU A 135 -11.42 -1.01 0.23
N THR A 136 -11.70 0.14 -0.37
CA THR A 136 -12.48 0.21 -1.62
C THR A 136 -11.75 1.11 -2.60
N ALA A 137 -11.65 0.68 -3.87
CA ALA A 137 -11.04 1.42 -4.95
C ALA A 137 -11.73 1.14 -6.28
N ASP A 138 -11.98 2.18 -7.08
CA ASP A 138 -12.42 2.04 -8.46
C ASP A 138 -11.18 1.85 -9.33
N LEU A 139 -11.05 0.70 -10.00
CA LEU A 139 -9.85 0.37 -10.78
C LEU A 139 -9.90 1.09 -12.14
N THR A 140 -8.98 2.01 -12.33
CA THR A 140 -8.89 2.87 -13.52
C THR A 140 -7.56 2.74 -14.26
N GLY A 141 -6.60 1.98 -13.71
CA GLY A 141 -5.21 1.99 -14.15
C GLY A 141 -4.44 3.25 -13.69
N ALA A 142 -5.06 4.10 -12.88
CA ALA A 142 -4.43 5.29 -12.37
C ALA A 142 -3.41 4.97 -11.26
N VAL A 143 -2.54 5.94 -10.97
CA VAL A 143 -1.58 5.85 -9.87
C VAL A 143 -2.26 5.61 -8.51
N ALA A 144 -3.51 6.08 -8.36
CA ALA A 144 -4.31 5.86 -7.15
C ALA A 144 -4.62 4.38 -6.89
N ASP A 145 -4.72 3.55 -7.92
CA ASP A 145 -4.97 2.11 -7.79
C ASP A 145 -3.75 1.43 -7.14
N LEU A 146 -2.53 1.81 -7.57
CA LEU A 146 -1.29 1.31 -6.97
C LEU A 146 -1.18 1.67 -5.49
N LYS A 147 -1.59 2.90 -5.11
CA LYS A 147 -1.67 3.32 -3.72
C LYS A 147 -2.57 2.39 -2.91
N SER A 148 -3.79 2.13 -3.40
CA SER A 148 -4.78 1.27 -2.72
C SER A 148 -4.27 -0.17 -2.57
N VAL A 149 -3.63 -0.71 -3.61
CA VAL A 149 -3.01 -2.05 -3.58
C VAL A 149 -1.88 -2.10 -2.55
N ASN A 150 -0.99 -1.11 -2.53
CA ASN A 150 0.13 -1.09 -1.59
C ASN A 150 -0.35 -0.97 -0.14
N LEU A 151 -1.35 -0.12 0.12
CA LEU A 151 -1.93 0.00 1.45
C LEU A 151 -2.53 -1.34 1.92
N LEU A 152 -3.28 -2.03 1.06
CA LEU A 152 -3.80 -3.37 1.37
C LEU A 152 -2.67 -4.35 1.70
N VAL A 153 -1.66 -4.41 0.85
CA VAL A 153 -0.51 -5.32 1.00
C VAL A 153 0.24 -5.04 2.31
N THR A 154 0.52 -3.77 2.61
CA THR A 154 1.21 -3.36 3.86
C THR A 154 0.40 -3.76 5.09
N GLN A 155 -0.92 -3.56 5.05
CA GLN A 155 -1.81 -3.95 6.14
C GLN A 155 -1.87 -5.49 6.31
N LEU A 156 -1.84 -6.26 5.23
CA LEU A 156 -1.78 -7.72 5.30
C LEU A 156 -0.46 -8.20 5.92
N TYR A 157 0.68 -7.60 5.55
CA TYR A 157 1.98 -7.93 6.15
C TYR A 157 2.02 -7.67 7.66
N GLY A 158 1.42 -6.57 8.11
CA GLY A 158 1.38 -6.20 9.53
C GLY A 158 0.42 -7.03 10.37
N ARG A 159 -0.50 -7.83 9.78
CA ARG A 159 -1.62 -8.48 10.47
C ARG A 159 -1.71 -9.97 10.29
N THR A 160 -0.95 -10.54 9.35
CA THR A 160 -1.08 -11.94 8.96
C THR A 160 0.27 -12.64 8.94
N ASP A 161 0.25 -13.95 9.12
CA ASP A 161 1.40 -14.82 8.87
C ASP A 161 1.40 -15.40 7.45
N LEU A 162 0.70 -14.76 6.49
CA LEU A 162 0.77 -15.13 5.08
C LEU A 162 2.23 -15.12 4.59
N ALA A 163 2.59 -16.12 3.82
CA ALA A 163 3.93 -16.17 3.24
C ALA A 163 4.15 -14.97 2.29
N SER A 164 5.37 -14.44 2.26
CA SER A 164 5.73 -13.32 1.39
C SER A 164 5.32 -13.54 -0.06
N ARG A 165 5.55 -14.77 -0.56
CA ARG A 165 5.17 -15.14 -1.94
C ARG A 165 3.68 -14.99 -2.21
N GLU A 166 2.83 -15.28 -1.21
CA GLU A 166 1.38 -15.16 -1.35
C GLU A 166 0.95 -13.70 -1.43
N ILE A 167 1.52 -12.84 -0.59
CA ILE A 167 1.20 -11.40 -0.60
C ILE A 167 1.77 -10.71 -1.85
N GLU A 168 2.99 -11.06 -2.27
CA GLU A 168 3.58 -10.52 -3.51
C GLU A 168 2.81 -10.95 -4.75
N ALA A 169 2.34 -12.18 -4.80
CA ALA A 169 1.54 -12.65 -5.90
C ALA A 169 0.14 -11.99 -5.89
N LEU A 170 -0.48 -11.77 -4.71
CA LEU A 170 -1.69 -10.97 -4.59
C LEU A 170 -1.48 -9.55 -5.13
N ARG A 171 -0.37 -8.91 -4.73
CA ARG A 171 0.01 -7.59 -5.23
C ARG A 171 0.14 -7.59 -6.75
N ALA A 172 0.90 -8.55 -7.30
CA ALA A 172 1.11 -8.65 -8.75
C ALA A 172 -0.21 -8.84 -9.51
N GLY A 173 -1.10 -9.69 -9.02
CA GLY A 173 -2.43 -9.91 -9.61
C GLY A 173 -3.29 -8.65 -9.58
N LEU A 174 -3.33 -7.93 -8.46
CA LEU A 174 -4.10 -6.68 -8.33
C LEU A 174 -3.55 -5.57 -9.23
N VAL A 175 -2.21 -5.44 -9.34
CA VAL A 175 -1.56 -4.48 -10.24
C VAL A 175 -1.88 -4.82 -11.69
N ALA A 176 -1.78 -6.09 -12.10
CA ALA A 176 -2.10 -6.52 -13.45
C ALA A 176 -3.57 -6.24 -13.81
N LEU A 177 -4.49 -6.47 -12.87
CA LEU A 177 -5.92 -6.17 -13.04
C LEU A 177 -6.16 -4.66 -13.15
N ALA A 178 -5.49 -3.84 -12.33
CA ALA A 178 -5.57 -2.38 -12.43
C ALA A 178 -5.05 -1.87 -13.78
N ASP A 179 -3.93 -2.41 -14.29
CA ASP A 179 -3.41 -2.07 -15.62
C ASP A 179 -4.37 -2.50 -16.75
N ALA A 180 -5.02 -3.67 -16.64
CA ALA A 180 -6.05 -4.11 -17.57
C ALA A 180 -7.27 -3.17 -17.55
N ALA A 181 -7.72 -2.78 -16.35
CA ALA A 181 -8.81 -1.81 -16.18
C ALA A 181 -8.47 -0.45 -16.79
N GLY A 182 -7.20 -0.01 -16.68
CA GLY A 182 -6.73 1.21 -17.32
C GLY A 182 -6.78 1.16 -18.85
N ARG A 183 -6.38 0.04 -19.46
CA ARG A 183 -6.50 -0.15 -20.90
C ARG A 183 -7.96 -0.14 -21.36
N TRP A 184 -8.83 -0.78 -20.60
CA TRP A 184 -10.28 -0.76 -20.85
C TRP A 184 -10.85 0.65 -20.72
N ALA A 185 -10.53 1.37 -19.65
CA ALA A 185 -11.00 2.74 -19.39
C ALA A 185 -10.58 3.72 -20.50
N ALA A 186 -9.39 3.56 -21.08
CA ALA A 186 -8.91 4.38 -22.17
C ALA A 186 -9.85 4.33 -23.41
N GLY A 187 -10.47 3.16 -23.66
CA GLY A 187 -11.49 3.01 -24.71
C GLY A 187 -12.90 3.46 -24.30
N HIS A 188 -13.14 3.74 -23.02
CA HIS A 188 -14.46 4.00 -22.42
C HIS A 188 -14.52 5.34 -21.65
N ARG A 189 -13.91 6.38 -22.20
CA ARG A 189 -13.93 7.76 -21.66
C ARG A 189 -13.37 7.92 -20.24
N GLY A 190 -12.45 7.05 -19.83
CA GLY A 190 -11.83 7.08 -18.50
C GLY A 190 -12.71 6.51 -17.38
N THR A 191 -13.83 5.87 -17.72
CA THR A 191 -14.70 5.23 -16.71
C THR A 191 -14.06 3.95 -16.22
N ALA A 192 -14.04 3.73 -14.89
CA ALA A 192 -13.58 2.47 -14.32
C ALA A 192 -14.55 1.32 -14.65
N PRO A 193 -14.08 0.15 -15.14
CA PRO A 193 -14.96 -0.99 -15.38
C PRO A 193 -15.50 -1.60 -14.10
N VAL A 194 -14.68 -1.60 -13.03
CA VAL A 194 -14.98 -2.33 -11.80
C VAL A 194 -14.52 -1.58 -10.56
N ARG A 195 -15.19 -1.86 -9.45
CA ARG A 195 -14.80 -1.48 -8.08
C ARG A 195 -14.26 -2.70 -7.35
N LEU A 196 -13.08 -2.57 -6.77
CA LEU A 196 -12.52 -3.52 -5.81
C LEU A 196 -12.95 -3.12 -4.41
N THR A 197 -13.49 -4.08 -3.63
CA THR A 197 -13.59 -3.99 -2.18
C THR A 197 -12.77 -5.13 -1.58
N ALA A 198 -11.78 -4.80 -0.77
CA ALA A 198 -11.02 -5.77 0.02
C ALA A 198 -11.53 -5.72 1.46
N ASP A 199 -11.91 -6.85 1.98
CA ASP A 199 -12.44 -7.04 3.34
C ASP A 199 -11.63 -8.13 4.05
N PHE A 200 -11.02 -7.77 5.16
CA PHE A 200 -10.23 -8.69 5.97
C PHE A 200 -10.68 -8.63 7.44
N ASP A 201 -11.13 -9.72 7.98
CA ASP A 201 -11.68 -9.85 9.34
C ASP A 201 -10.69 -10.45 10.37
N GLY A 202 -9.43 -10.60 10.01
CA GLY A 202 -8.39 -11.22 10.83
C GLY A 202 -8.17 -12.72 10.55
N ARG A 203 -9.07 -13.36 9.80
CA ARG A 203 -8.98 -14.79 9.41
C ARG A 203 -9.28 -15.05 7.95
N ARG A 204 -10.05 -14.18 7.34
CA ARG A 204 -10.49 -14.31 5.95
C ARG A 204 -10.28 -13.00 5.23
N LEU A 205 -9.60 -13.06 4.11
CA LEU A 205 -9.51 -12.00 3.13
C LEU A 205 -10.53 -12.28 2.03
N GLU A 206 -11.43 -11.34 1.80
CA GLU A 206 -12.35 -11.35 0.68
C GLU A 206 -12.01 -10.16 -0.23
N LEU A 207 -11.77 -10.43 -1.51
CA LEU A 207 -11.63 -9.43 -2.55
C LEU A 207 -12.85 -9.52 -3.46
N ARG A 208 -13.69 -8.51 -3.43
CA ARG A 208 -14.90 -8.41 -4.23
C ARG A 208 -14.70 -7.40 -5.37
N PHE A 209 -14.92 -7.86 -6.59
CA PHE A 209 -14.88 -7.04 -7.79
C PHE A 209 -16.31 -6.85 -8.30
N HIS A 210 -16.82 -5.63 -8.14
CA HIS A 210 -18.16 -5.23 -8.53
C HIS A 210 -18.12 -4.47 -9.87
N PRO A 211 -18.83 -4.91 -10.92
CA PRO A 211 -18.92 -4.16 -12.18
C PRO A 211 -19.69 -2.86 -11.96
N ILE A 212 -19.11 -1.71 -12.34
CA ILE A 212 -19.71 -0.38 -12.15
C ILE A 212 -20.00 0.36 -13.45
N ALA A 213 -19.51 -0.14 -14.59
CA ALA A 213 -19.75 0.41 -15.90
C ALA A 213 -20.43 -0.62 -16.80
N GLU A 214 -21.09 -0.14 -17.84
CA GLU A 214 -21.59 -0.99 -18.93
C GLU A 214 -20.40 -1.74 -19.56
N GLY A 215 -20.48 -3.07 -19.63
CA GLY A 215 -19.37 -3.94 -20.07
C GLY A 215 -18.41 -4.36 -18.94
N GLY A 216 -18.57 -3.88 -17.70
CA GLY A 216 -17.75 -4.29 -16.56
C GLY A 216 -17.86 -5.78 -16.24
N GLU A 217 -19.04 -6.39 -16.41
CA GLU A 217 -19.21 -7.84 -16.25
C GLU A 217 -18.40 -8.64 -17.29
N ALA A 218 -18.41 -8.18 -18.55
CA ALA A 218 -17.62 -8.81 -19.62
C ALA A 218 -16.12 -8.65 -19.36
N PHE A 219 -15.69 -7.48 -18.87
CA PHE A 219 -14.31 -7.25 -18.43
C PHE A 219 -13.92 -8.24 -17.34
N LEU A 220 -14.75 -8.41 -16.29
CA LEU A 220 -14.46 -9.36 -15.21
C LEU A 220 -14.42 -10.81 -15.72
N ALA A 221 -15.31 -11.19 -16.65
CA ALA A 221 -15.31 -12.51 -17.23
C ALA A 221 -14.01 -12.79 -18.00
N GLU A 222 -13.49 -11.81 -18.72
CA GLU A 222 -12.23 -11.92 -19.46
C GLU A 222 -11.01 -11.98 -18.55
N GLN A 223 -10.98 -11.16 -17.47
CA GLN A 223 -9.80 -11.02 -16.61
C GLN A 223 -9.74 -12.02 -15.45
N LEU A 224 -10.87 -12.56 -15.01
CA LEU A 224 -11.00 -13.41 -13.81
C LEU A 224 -11.74 -14.72 -14.10
N ASP A 225 -11.79 -15.18 -15.35
CA ASP A 225 -12.36 -16.49 -15.70
C ASP A 225 -11.39 -17.59 -15.27
N PRO A 226 -11.84 -18.61 -14.50
CA PRO A 226 -11.02 -19.76 -14.12
C PRO A 226 -10.44 -20.56 -15.29
N GLU A 227 -11.07 -20.49 -16.48
CA GLU A 227 -10.61 -21.17 -17.69
C GLU A 227 -9.73 -20.28 -18.60
N SER A 228 -9.67 -18.97 -18.31
CA SER A 228 -8.77 -18.03 -18.99
C SER A 228 -7.37 -18.15 -18.38
N PRO A 229 -6.28 -17.93 -19.15
CA PRO A 229 -4.99 -17.67 -18.54
C PRO A 229 -5.04 -16.31 -17.83
N VAL A 230 -5.75 -16.26 -16.69
CA VAL A 230 -5.73 -15.15 -15.73
C VAL A 230 -4.27 -14.74 -15.56
N PRO A 231 -3.96 -13.43 -15.48
CA PRO A 231 -2.63 -13.02 -15.12
C PRO A 231 -2.16 -13.89 -13.98
N ALA A 232 -1.11 -14.67 -14.19
CA ALA A 232 -0.64 -15.82 -13.43
C ALA A 232 -0.45 -15.60 -11.91
N GLY A 233 -0.88 -14.46 -11.39
CA GLY A 233 -0.80 -14.06 -10.00
C GLY A 233 -1.88 -14.61 -9.08
N PHE A 234 -3.11 -14.90 -9.57
CA PHE A 234 -4.19 -15.28 -8.66
C PHE A 234 -4.39 -16.80 -8.50
N THR A 235 -4.05 -17.60 -9.51
CA THR A 235 -4.34 -19.05 -9.50
C THR A 235 -3.13 -19.93 -9.21
N ASP A 236 -1.92 -19.57 -9.65
CA ASP A 236 -0.75 -20.47 -9.61
C ASP A 236 -0.06 -20.59 -8.25
N ALA A 237 -0.32 -19.70 -7.29
CA ALA A 237 0.41 -19.67 -6.02
C ALA A 237 -0.42 -20.10 -4.79
N GLY A 238 -1.59 -20.70 -4.98
CA GLY A 238 -2.49 -21.03 -3.86
C GLY A 238 -2.98 -19.78 -3.13
N LEU A 239 -3.01 -18.66 -3.84
CA LEU A 239 -3.36 -17.33 -3.36
C LEU A 239 -4.81 -17.19 -2.95
N VAL A 240 -5.67 -17.97 -3.59
CA VAL A 240 -7.10 -17.92 -3.45
C VAL A 240 -7.58 -19.34 -3.16
N ASP A 241 -8.29 -19.50 -2.05
CA ASP A 241 -8.86 -20.79 -1.68
C ASP A 241 -10.15 -21.05 -2.47
N ARG A 242 -10.85 -19.97 -2.86
CA ARG A 242 -12.12 -20.04 -3.56
C ARG A 242 -12.38 -18.81 -4.42
N ILE A 243 -12.92 -19.07 -5.62
CA ILE A 243 -13.51 -18.05 -6.50
C ILE A 243 -14.99 -18.33 -6.60
N ARG A 244 -15.84 -17.32 -6.46
CA ARG A 244 -17.29 -17.44 -6.60
C ARG A 244 -17.87 -16.25 -7.34
N ARG A 245 -19.00 -16.45 -7.99
CA ARG A 245 -19.79 -15.38 -8.62
C ARG A 245 -21.06 -15.15 -7.80
N GLU A 246 -21.37 -13.90 -7.51
CA GLU A 246 -22.56 -13.49 -6.79
C GLU A 246 -23.25 -12.36 -7.55
N GLY A 247 -24.31 -12.69 -8.30
CA GLY A 247 -24.87 -11.74 -9.26
C GLY A 247 -23.82 -11.38 -10.34
N GLY A 248 -23.55 -10.08 -10.54
CA GLY A 248 -22.48 -9.60 -11.42
C GLY A 248 -21.08 -9.58 -10.78
N ASP A 249 -20.98 -9.80 -9.47
CA ASP A 249 -19.71 -9.75 -8.73
C ASP A 249 -18.84 -10.99 -8.94
N VAL A 250 -17.52 -10.80 -8.94
CA VAL A 250 -16.53 -11.86 -8.75
C VAL A 250 -15.89 -11.70 -7.38
N VAL A 251 -15.90 -12.77 -6.59
CA VAL A 251 -15.39 -12.78 -5.21
C VAL A 251 -14.26 -13.79 -5.09
N LEU A 252 -13.10 -13.33 -4.69
CA LEU A 252 -11.93 -14.14 -4.36
C LEU A 252 -11.81 -14.23 -2.84
N GLU A 253 -11.65 -15.44 -2.33
CA GLU A 253 -11.54 -15.69 -0.89
C GLU A 253 -10.23 -16.39 -0.54
N LYS A 254 -9.59 -15.92 0.52
CA LYS A 254 -8.40 -16.50 1.12
C LYS A 254 -8.57 -16.65 2.62
N THR A 255 -8.37 -17.88 3.13
CA THR A 255 -8.22 -18.11 4.56
C THR A 255 -6.81 -17.69 4.98
N VAL A 256 -6.73 -16.86 6.00
CA VAL A 256 -5.48 -16.29 6.47
C VAL A 256 -5.16 -16.85 7.84
N PRO A 257 -3.97 -17.44 8.06
CA PRO A 257 -3.55 -17.84 9.39
C PRO A 257 -3.50 -16.64 10.33
N PRO A 258 -4.01 -16.77 11.58
CA PRO A 258 -3.90 -15.71 12.56
C PRO A 258 -2.42 -15.43 12.87
N GLN A 259 -2.10 -14.15 13.09
CA GLN A 259 -0.75 -13.77 13.47
C GLN A 259 -0.36 -14.45 14.78
N THR A 260 0.67 -15.27 14.76
CA THR A 260 1.29 -15.81 15.97
C THR A 260 2.10 -14.68 16.62
N ARG A 261 1.54 -14.07 17.68
CA ARG A 261 2.28 -13.11 18.49
C ARG A 261 3.52 -13.82 19.05
N LYS A 262 4.71 -13.39 18.63
CA LYS A 262 5.97 -13.73 19.28
C LYS A 262 6.20 -12.84 20.48
#